data_7683ab396ed75ace626571c3e88d6087
#
_entry.id   7683ab396ed75ace626571c3e88d6087
#
_cell.length_a   1.000
_cell.length_b   1.000
_cell.length_c   1.000
_cell.angle_alpha   90.00
_cell.angle_beta   90.00
_cell.angle_gamma   90.00
#
_symmetry.space_group_name_H-M   'P 1'
#
loop_
_entity.id
_entity.type
_entity.pdbx_description
1 polymer ?
#
loop_
_entity_poly.entity_id
_entity_poly.type
_entity_poly.pdbx_seq_one_letter_code
_entity_poly.pdbx_strand_id
1 'polypeptide(L)'
;MLLTVDIGNTNITLGVFEGKKLRTTFRMTTIQTRTSDEYGMVMCELLEHNQVKVEEITDVIVASVVPNVMHSLTSAIIKYFHTRPIIIEAGVKTGIRVASKNPRQVGADRIVDAAAVYELYGGPAIVIDYGTATTFDLVDSDGTFTACVIAPGIRTSA
;
A
#
# COMPACT_ATOMS: atom_id res chain seq x y z
N MET A 1 1.74 13.89 -10.55
CA MET A 1 2.49 12.95 -9.66
C MET A 1 1.59 11.79 -9.27
N LEU A 2 2.17 10.65 -8.89
CA LEU A 2 1.45 9.49 -8.36
C LEU A 2 1.48 9.53 -6.82
N LEU A 3 0.31 9.40 -6.19
CA LEU A 3 0.19 9.15 -4.75
C LEU A 3 -0.05 7.65 -4.52
N THR A 4 0.83 7.02 -3.76
CA THR A 4 0.66 5.64 -3.29
C THR A 4 0.14 5.66 -1.86
N VAL A 5 -0.82 4.80 -1.54
CA VAL A 5 -1.44 4.70 -0.23
C VAL A 5 -1.45 3.23 0.20
N ASP A 6 -0.68 2.91 1.23
CA ASP A 6 -0.67 1.60 1.85
C ASP A 6 -1.39 1.66 3.20
N ILE A 7 -2.45 0.86 3.35
CA ILE A 7 -3.33 0.88 4.52
C ILE A 7 -3.12 -0.38 5.34
N GLY A 8 -2.24 -0.29 6.32
CA GLY A 8 -2.04 -1.30 7.34
C GLY A 8 -2.98 -1.13 8.54
N ASN A 9 -3.01 -2.15 9.42
CA ASN A 9 -3.86 -2.13 10.61
C ASN A 9 -3.51 -1.02 11.62
N THR A 10 -2.26 -0.58 11.65
CA THR A 10 -1.76 0.43 12.60
C THR A 10 -1.55 1.79 11.94
N ASN A 11 -0.98 1.79 10.74
CA ASN A 11 -0.64 3.02 10.03
C ASN A 11 -1.09 2.96 8.57
N ILE A 12 -1.40 4.14 8.04
CA ILE A 12 -1.53 4.39 6.61
C ILE A 12 -0.24 5.10 6.18
N THR A 13 0.50 4.50 5.27
CA THR A 13 1.72 5.09 4.69
C THR A 13 1.40 5.67 3.33
N LEU A 14 1.84 6.90 3.09
CA LEU A 14 1.65 7.59 1.82
C LEU A 14 3.01 7.88 1.20
N GLY A 15 3.12 7.69 -0.11
CA GLY A 15 4.31 8.02 -0.89
C GLY A 15 3.95 8.84 -2.11
N VAL A 16 4.68 9.91 -2.37
CA VAL A 16 4.53 10.73 -3.58
C VAL A 16 5.65 10.44 -4.55
N PHE A 17 5.31 10.05 -5.76
CA PHE A 17 6.26 9.75 -6.81
C PHE A 17 6.15 10.75 -7.96
N GLU A 18 7.30 11.22 -8.41
CA GLU A 18 7.47 11.95 -9.65
C GLU A 18 8.20 11.06 -10.66
N GLY A 19 7.45 10.49 -11.60
CA GLY A 19 7.94 9.40 -12.42
C GLY A 19 8.34 8.19 -11.55
N LYS A 20 9.59 7.75 -11.63
CA LYS A 20 10.13 6.65 -10.80
C LYS A 20 10.79 7.13 -9.49
N LYS A 21 10.89 8.43 -9.26
CA LYS A 21 11.57 8.98 -8.09
C LYS A 21 10.58 9.21 -6.95
N LEU A 22 10.85 8.61 -5.80
CA LEU A 22 10.14 8.91 -4.55
C LEU A 22 10.54 10.31 -4.09
N ARG A 23 9.58 11.23 -4.01
CA ARG A 23 9.78 12.61 -3.61
C ARG A 23 9.67 12.81 -2.10
N THR A 24 8.62 12.24 -1.51
CA THR A 24 8.38 12.30 -0.07
C THR A 24 7.51 11.14 0.38
N THR A 25 7.62 10.81 1.67
CA THR A 25 6.71 9.87 2.35
C THR A 25 6.21 10.48 3.64
N PHE A 26 5.01 10.12 4.01
CA PHE A 26 4.43 10.47 5.30
C PHE A 26 3.51 9.37 5.79
N ARG A 27 3.16 9.45 7.06
CA ARG A 27 2.42 8.38 7.73
C ARG A 27 1.35 8.97 8.64
N MET A 28 0.20 8.34 8.68
CA MET A 28 -0.88 8.68 9.60
C MET A 28 -1.39 7.41 10.28
N THR A 29 -1.96 7.55 11.47
CA THR A 29 -2.54 6.41 12.18
C THR A 29 -3.81 5.92 11.49
N THR A 30 -3.98 4.61 11.39
CA THR A 30 -5.21 3.99 10.90
C THR A 30 -6.31 4.13 11.95
N ILE A 31 -7.30 4.97 11.70
CA ILE A 31 -8.47 5.19 12.57
C ILE A 31 -9.72 4.84 11.79
N GLN A 32 -10.31 3.68 12.07
CA GLN A 32 -11.43 3.14 11.29
C GLN A 32 -12.71 3.98 11.36
N THR A 33 -12.84 4.82 12.38
CA THR A 33 -14.01 5.68 12.57
C THR A 33 -13.91 7.03 11.90
N ARG A 34 -12.79 7.37 11.26
CA ARG A 34 -12.64 8.62 10.52
C ARG A 34 -13.60 8.72 9.34
N THR A 35 -14.17 9.89 9.20
CA THR A 35 -14.98 10.27 8.02
C THR A 35 -14.09 10.50 6.79
N SER A 36 -14.70 10.59 5.62
CA SER A 36 -13.99 10.96 4.39
C SER A 36 -13.36 12.36 4.48
N ASP A 37 -14.00 13.29 5.18
CA ASP A 37 -13.47 14.64 5.31
C ASP A 37 -12.24 14.69 6.22
N GLU A 38 -12.24 13.95 7.33
CA GLU A 38 -11.06 13.85 8.20
C GLU A 38 -9.87 13.21 7.49
N TYR A 39 -10.09 12.16 6.68
CA TYR A 39 -9.03 11.58 5.87
C TYR A 39 -8.53 12.55 4.80
N GLY A 40 -9.44 13.19 4.07
CA GLY A 40 -9.09 14.13 3.00
C GLY A 40 -8.29 15.32 3.50
N MET A 41 -8.76 15.97 4.57
CA MET A 41 -8.08 17.12 5.16
C MET A 41 -6.68 16.76 5.66
N VAL A 42 -6.53 15.65 6.41
CA VAL A 42 -5.22 15.22 6.91
C VAL A 42 -4.26 14.91 5.76
N MET A 43 -4.72 14.24 4.70
CA MET A 43 -3.88 13.98 3.53
C MET A 43 -3.46 15.27 2.82
N CYS A 44 -4.38 16.22 2.63
CA CYS A 44 -4.05 17.53 2.03
C CYS A 44 -3.04 18.30 2.87
N GLU A 45 -3.23 18.39 4.19
CA GLU A 45 -2.28 19.06 5.10
C GLU A 45 -0.89 18.42 5.06
N LEU A 46 -0.81 17.08 5.03
CA LEU A 46 0.46 16.37 4.95
C LEU A 46 1.16 16.63 3.61
N LEU A 47 0.43 16.68 2.50
CA LEU A 47 0.98 17.05 1.18
C LEU A 47 1.50 18.48 1.17
N GLU A 48 0.70 19.43 1.64
CA GLU A 48 1.07 20.85 1.69
C GLU A 48 2.31 21.08 2.56
N HIS A 49 2.35 20.45 3.75
CA HIS A 49 3.54 20.50 4.62
C HIS A 49 4.81 19.99 3.92
N ASN A 50 4.67 19.03 3.03
CA ASN A 50 5.78 18.48 2.21
C ASN A 50 5.96 19.21 0.87
N GLN A 51 5.35 20.39 0.71
CA GLN A 51 5.46 21.24 -0.49
C GLN A 51 4.98 20.52 -1.78
N VAL A 52 3.97 19.70 -1.65
CA VAL A 52 3.26 19.05 -2.76
C VAL A 52 1.86 19.61 -2.83
N LYS A 53 1.49 20.19 -3.95
CA LYS A 53 0.12 20.68 -4.17
C LYS A 53 -0.79 19.51 -4.53
N VAL A 54 -2.01 19.52 -4.03
CA VAL A 54 -3.00 18.48 -4.32
C VAL A 54 -3.26 18.33 -5.82
N GLU A 55 -3.28 19.46 -6.55
CA GLU A 55 -3.50 19.50 -8.00
C GLU A 55 -2.37 18.85 -8.81
N GLU A 56 -1.20 18.64 -8.20
CA GLU A 56 -0.08 17.91 -8.84
C GLU A 56 -0.26 16.39 -8.79
N ILE A 57 -1.18 15.89 -7.94
CA ILE A 57 -1.51 14.48 -7.87
C ILE A 57 -2.51 14.13 -8.98
N THR A 58 -2.03 13.43 -9.99
CA THR A 58 -2.85 13.01 -11.14
C THR A 58 -3.45 11.63 -10.98
N ASP A 59 -2.78 10.77 -10.23
CA ASP A 59 -3.15 9.38 -10.04
C ASP A 59 -2.96 8.94 -8.59
N VAL A 60 -3.81 8.04 -8.12
CA VAL A 60 -3.73 7.45 -6.78
C VAL A 60 -3.85 5.94 -6.88
N ILE A 61 -2.95 5.22 -6.21
CA ILE A 61 -3.01 3.76 -6.08
C ILE A 61 -3.08 3.39 -4.60
N VAL A 62 -3.95 2.44 -4.27
CA VAL A 62 -4.24 2.05 -2.89
C VAL A 62 -4.08 0.54 -2.73
N ALA A 63 -3.24 0.13 -1.77
CA ALA A 63 -3.21 -1.21 -1.22
C ALA A 63 -3.79 -1.18 0.20
N SER A 64 -4.58 -2.18 0.59
CA SER A 64 -5.21 -2.20 1.90
C SER A 64 -5.41 -3.61 2.43
N VAL A 65 -5.18 -3.77 3.73
CA VAL A 65 -5.60 -4.94 4.52
C VAL A 65 -6.68 -4.57 5.56
N VAL A 66 -7.26 -3.37 5.46
CA VAL A 66 -8.28 -2.86 6.39
C VAL A 66 -9.56 -2.47 5.64
N PRO A 67 -10.47 -3.41 5.36
CA PRO A 67 -11.67 -3.14 4.55
C PRO A 67 -12.55 -2.01 5.08
N ASN A 68 -12.63 -1.86 6.40
CA ASN A 68 -13.49 -0.86 7.05
C ASN A 68 -13.10 0.60 6.76
N VAL A 69 -11.84 0.84 6.38
CA VAL A 69 -11.33 2.19 6.03
C VAL A 69 -11.61 2.54 4.57
N MET A 70 -11.76 1.53 3.71
CA MET A 70 -11.79 1.71 2.25
C MET A 70 -12.86 2.66 1.76
N HIS A 71 -14.08 2.58 2.32
CA HIS A 71 -15.17 3.45 1.89
C HIS A 71 -14.86 4.93 2.16
N SER A 72 -14.48 5.26 3.39
CA SER A 72 -14.18 6.64 3.78
C SER A 72 -12.96 7.19 3.04
N LEU A 73 -11.90 6.39 2.92
CA LEU A 73 -10.67 6.83 2.28
C LEU A 73 -10.82 6.96 0.75
N THR A 74 -11.52 6.04 0.08
CA THR A 74 -11.81 6.16 -1.35
C THR A 74 -12.68 7.39 -1.62
N SER A 75 -13.68 7.65 -0.79
CA SER A 75 -14.53 8.86 -0.89
C SER A 75 -13.71 10.13 -0.68
N ALA A 76 -12.76 10.12 0.28
CA ALA A 76 -11.83 11.22 0.50
C ALA A 76 -10.97 11.51 -0.75
N ILE A 77 -10.40 10.46 -1.33
CA ILE A 77 -9.57 10.60 -2.54
C ILE A 77 -10.40 11.20 -3.68
N ILE A 78 -11.59 10.69 -3.95
CA ILE A 78 -12.44 11.21 -5.02
C ILE A 78 -12.81 12.67 -4.76
N LYS A 79 -13.16 13.03 -3.51
CA LYS A 79 -13.63 14.36 -3.15
C LYS A 79 -12.52 15.41 -3.17
N TYR A 80 -11.35 15.09 -2.63
CA TYR A 80 -10.27 16.05 -2.42
C TYR A 80 -9.21 16.04 -3.52
N PHE A 81 -8.99 14.90 -4.18
CA PHE A 81 -8.00 14.77 -5.26
C PHE A 81 -8.64 14.72 -6.65
N HIS A 82 -9.97 14.70 -6.73
CA HIS A 82 -10.74 14.67 -7.98
C HIS A 82 -10.36 13.52 -8.93
N THR A 83 -9.83 12.44 -8.39
CA THR A 83 -9.44 11.23 -9.14
C THR A 83 -9.97 9.97 -8.49
N ARG A 84 -10.19 8.93 -9.30
CA ARG A 84 -10.57 7.61 -8.79
C ARG A 84 -9.31 6.79 -8.53
N PRO A 85 -9.09 6.28 -7.32
CA PRO A 85 -7.91 5.47 -7.04
C PRO A 85 -7.98 4.11 -7.74
N ILE A 86 -6.82 3.60 -8.13
CA ILE A 86 -6.62 2.21 -8.50
C ILE A 86 -6.48 1.42 -7.22
N ILE A 87 -7.38 0.46 -6.99
CA ILE A 87 -7.34 -0.39 -5.80
C ILE A 87 -6.61 -1.69 -6.14
N ILE A 88 -5.60 -2.03 -5.37
CA ILE A 88 -4.90 -3.31 -5.49
C ILE A 88 -5.71 -4.41 -4.82
N GLU A 89 -6.21 -5.31 -5.63
CA GLU A 89 -6.99 -6.47 -5.19
C GLU A 89 -6.67 -7.69 -6.06
N ALA A 90 -7.14 -8.85 -5.65
CA ALA A 90 -6.92 -10.09 -6.41
C ALA A 90 -7.47 -9.96 -7.84
N GLY A 91 -6.61 -10.20 -8.82
CA GLY A 91 -6.92 -10.08 -10.26
C GLY A 91 -6.39 -8.83 -10.94
N VAL A 92 -5.90 -7.84 -10.19
CA VAL A 92 -5.16 -6.71 -10.77
C VAL A 92 -3.83 -7.20 -11.33
N LYS A 93 -3.48 -6.74 -12.51
CA LYS A 93 -2.20 -7.09 -13.16
C LYS A 93 -1.06 -6.34 -12.48
N THR A 94 -0.37 -7.01 -11.58
CA THR A 94 0.76 -6.45 -10.78
C THR A 94 2.13 -6.82 -11.31
N GLY A 95 2.20 -7.60 -12.40
CA GLY A 95 3.46 -8.10 -12.95
C GLY A 95 3.96 -9.40 -12.31
N ILE A 96 3.36 -9.84 -11.21
CA ILE A 96 3.66 -11.13 -10.56
C ILE A 96 2.49 -12.10 -10.66
N ARG A 97 2.77 -13.37 -10.47
CA ARG A 97 1.77 -14.44 -10.36
C ARG A 97 1.67 -14.92 -8.91
N VAL A 98 0.48 -15.01 -8.36
CA VAL A 98 0.25 -15.52 -7.00
C VAL A 98 -0.12 -16.99 -7.07
N ALA A 99 0.79 -17.89 -6.68
CA ALA A 99 0.61 -19.34 -6.65
C ALA A 99 0.12 -19.82 -5.27
N SER A 100 -0.90 -19.16 -4.72
CA SER A 100 -1.56 -19.57 -3.47
C SER A 100 -2.79 -20.42 -3.78
N LYS A 101 -3.13 -21.38 -2.90
CA LYS A 101 -4.41 -22.12 -2.97
C LYS A 101 -5.61 -21.18 -2.95
N ASN A 102 -5.51 -20.07 -2.26
CA ASN A 102 -6.52 -19.02 -2.18
C ASN A 102 -5.89 -17.64 -2.43
N PRO A 103 -5.66 -17.22 -3.69
CA PRO A 103 -5.02 -15.96 -4.02
C PRO A 103 -5.71 -14.73 -3.41
N ARG A 104 -7.04 -14.81 -3.22
CA ARG A 104 -7.84 -13.73 -2.60
C ARG A 104 -7.58 -13.52 -1.10
N GLN A 105 -6.89 -14.46 -0.45
CA GLN A 105 -6.52 -14.36 0.97
C GLN A 105 -5.13 -13.76 1.18
N VAL A 106 -4.37 -13.57 0.10
CA VAL A 106 -3.08 -12.87 0.17
C VAL A 106 -3.37 -11.37 0.29
N GLY A 107 -2.86 -10.75 1.34
CA GLY A 107 -3.01 -9.31 1.56
C GLY A 107 -2.44 -8.49 0.40
N ALA A 108 -3.06 -7.35 0.12
CA ALA A 108 -2.64 -6.46 -0.95
C ALA A 108 -1.23 -5.91 -0.71
N ASP A 109 -0.87 -5.63 0.56
CA ASP A 109 0.47 -5.25 1.01
C ASP A 109 1.54 -6.21 0.50
N ARG A 110 1.33 -7.51 0.69
CA ARG A 110 2.27 -8.56 0.27
C ARG A 110 2.39 -8.68 -1.25
N ILE A 111 1.29 -8.45 -1.97
CA ILE A 111 1.28 -8.47 -3.43
C ILE A 111 2.12 -7.31 -3.98
N VAL A 112 1.99 -6.10 -3.40
CA VAL A 112 2.75 -4.94 -3.87
C VAL A 112 4.23 -5.05 -3.51
N ASP A 113 4.56 -5.60 -2.34
CA ASP A 113 5.94 -5.84 -1.92
C ASP A 113 6.63 -6.85 -2.84
N ALA A 114 5.97 -7.97 -3.14
CA ALA A 114 6.47 -8.98 -4.06
C ALA A 114 6.65 -8.42 -5.48
N ALA A 115 5.70 -7.62 -5.96
CA ALA A 115 5.79 -6.97 -7.26
C ALA A 115 6.96 -5.98 -7.31
N ALA A 116 7.14 -5.17 -6.27
CA ALA A 116 8.22 -4.19 -6.17
C ALA A 116 9.60 -4.88 -6.14
N VAL A 117 9.76 -5.92 -5.34
CA VAL A 117 11.03 -6.67 -5.26
C VAL A 117 11.35 -7.32 -6.60
N TYR A 118 10.38 -7.96 -7.25
CA TYR A 118 10.62 -8.60 -8.53
C TYR A 118 11.01 -7.60 -9.63
N GLU A 119 10.33 -6.46 -9.69
CA GLU A 119 10.65 -5.38 -10.65
C GLU A 119 12.03 -4.77 -10.42
N LEU A 120 12.43 -4.57 -9.15
CA LEU A 120 13.67 -3.86 -8.80
C LEU A 120 14.90 -4.76 -8.76
N TYR A 121 14.73 -6.01 -8.35
CA TYR A 121 15.86 -6.91 -8.05
C TYR A 121 15.76 -8.25 -8.79
N GLY A 122 14.62 -8.59 -9.37
CA GLY A 122 14.36 -9.90 -9.96
C GLY A 122 14.09 -10.97 -8.88
N GLY A 123 14.10 -12.23 -9.31
CA GLY A 123 13.96 -13.39 -8.43
C GLY A 123 15.09 -14.40 -8.60
N PRO A 124 15.23 -15.41 -7.72
CA PRO A 124 14.42 -15.60 -6.52
C PRO A 124 14.75 -14.60 -5.41
N ALA A 125 13.74 -14.19 -4.63
CA ALA A 125 13.91 -13.24 -3.55
C ALA A 125 13.02 -13.59 -2.35
N ILE A 126 13.46 -13.22 -1.15
CA ILE A 126 12.64 -13.24 0.06
C ILE A 126 12.43 -11.80 0.51
N VAL A 127 11.17 -11.40 0.60
CA VAL A 127 10.76 -10.12 1.15
C VAL A 127 10.48 -10.29 2.63
N ILE A 128 11.07 -9.44 3.45
CA ILE A 128 10.82 -9.41 4.89
C ILE A 128 10.24 -8.04 5.23
N ASP A 129 9.00 -8.03 5.72
CA ASP A 129 8.34 -6.82 6.23
C ASP A 129 8.23 -6.89 7.76
N TYR A 130 8.76 -5.85 8.42
CA TYR A 130 8.70 -5.68 9.88
C TYR A 130 7.57 -4.70 10.24
N GLY A 131 6.34 -5.21 10.27
CA GLY A 131 5.16 -4.44 10.61
C GLY A 131 4.53 -4.82 11.95
N THR A 132 3.22 -4.76 12.02
CA THR A 132 2.40 -5.27 13.14
C THR A 132 2.61 -6.78 13.32
N ALA A 133 2.76 -7.49 12.23
CA ALA A 133 3.33 -8.83 12.15
C ALA A 133 4.67 -8.74 11.41
N THR A 134 5.51 -9.78 11.51
CA THR A 134 6.67 -9.95 10.63
C THR A 134 6.29 -10.95 9.55
N THR A 135 6.38 -10.54 8.28
CA THR A 135 6.06 -11.43 7.15
C THR A 135 7.32 -11.80 6.38
N PHE A 136 7.32 -13.00 5.83
CA PHE A 136 8.37 -13.52 4.96
C PHE A 136 7.70 -14.03 3.70
N ASP A 137 7.98 -13.42 2.57
CA ASP A 137 7.34 -13.71 1.29
C ASP A 137 8.38 -14.17 0.27
N LEU A 138 8.15 -15.34 -0.33
CA LEU A 138 9.04 -15.91 -1.33
C LEU A 138 8.51 -15.61 -2.72
N VAL A 139 9.35 -14.97 -3.53
CA VAL A 139 9.14 -14.70 -4.95
C VAL A 139 10.16 -15.52 -5.74
N ASP A 140 9.69 -16.40 -6.62
CA ASP A 140 10.56 -17.23 -7.45
C ASP A 140 11.18 -16.45 -8.62
N SER A 141 12.12 -17.08 -9.32
CA SER A 141 12.85 -16.49 -10.44
C SER A 141 11.96 -16.07 -11.62
N ASP A 142 10.76 -16.63 -11.72
CA ASP A 142 9.77 -16.30 -12.78
C ASP A 142 8.72 -15.27 -12.35
N GLY A 143 8.93 -14.61 -11.19
CA GLY A 143 7.98 -13.64 -10.63
C GLY A 143 6.75 -14.29 -9.97
N THR A 144 6.84 -15.56 -9.58
CA THR A 144 5.75 -16.22 -8.87
C THR A 144 5.91 -16.06 -7.36
N PHE A 145 4.90 -15.49 -6.72
CA PHE A 145 4.76 -15.51 -5.25
C PHE A 145 4.29 -16.90 -4.83
N THR A 146 5.18 -17.68 -4.22
CA THR A 146 4.99 -19.14 -4.00
C THR A 146 4.71 -19.52 -2.57
N ALA A 147 5.28 -18.81 -1.61
CA ALA A 147 5.16 -19.15 -0.19
C ALA A 147 5.19 -17.90 0.67
N CYS A 148 4.58 -18.03 1.85
CA CYS A 148 4.61 -16.97 2.82
C CYS A 148 4.58 -17.54 4.26
N VAL A 149 5.25 -16.86 5.16
CA VAL A 149 5.21 -17.11 6.60
C VAL A 149 4.84 -15.80 7.30
N ILE A 150 4.00 -15.90 8.32
CA ILE A 150 3.65 -14.78 9.20
C ILE A 150 4.08 -15.13 10.60
N ALA A 151 4.90 -14.29 11.19
CA ALA A 151 5.36 -14.39 12.58
C ALA A 151 4.86 -13.17 13.39
N PRO A 152 4.83 -13.25 14.72
CA PRO A 152 4.52 -12.09 15.55
C PRO A 152 5.49 -10.93 15.25
N GLY A 153 4.97 -9.72 15.22
CA GLY A 153 5.80 -8.52 15.07
C GLY A 153 6.66 -8.27 16.32
N ILE A 154 7.67 -7.42 16.18
CA ILE A 154 8.65 -7.14 17.24
C ILE A 154 7.96 -6.68 18.54
N ARG A 155 6.94 -5.80 18.44
CA ARG A 155 6.20 -5.34 19.63
C ARG A 155 5.38 -6.43 20.30
N THR A 156 4.91 -7.41 19.55
CA THR A 156 4.10 -8.52 20.07
C THR A 156 5.00 -9.60 20.68
N SER A 157 6.27 -9.66 20.26
CA SER A 157 7.25 -10.64 20.71
C SER A 157 8.07 -10.17 21.93
N ALA A 158 7.99 -8.92 22.30
CA ALA A 158 8.66 -8.30 23.43
C ALA A 158 7.80 -8.35 24.69
#